data_a3e2dcbfbf73f6a1221c3c3c36d35a40
#
_entry.id   a3e2dcbfbf73f6a1221c3c3c36d35a40
#
_cell.length_a   1.000
_cell.length_b   1.000
_cell.length_c   1.000
_cell.angle_alpha   90.00
_cell.angle_beta   90.00
_cell.angle_gamma   90.00
#
_symmetry.space_group_name_H-M   'P 1'
#
loop_
_entity.id
_entity.type
_entity.pdbx_description
1 polymer ?
#
loop_
_entity_poly.entity_id
_entity_poly.type
_entity_poly.pdbx_seq_one_letter_code
_entity_poly.pdbx_strand_id
1 'polypeptide(L)'
;MLVASYTKSGGSWLVWMAIELLHKPDYFCDLTDKTILDELVKKTEYPISIRPDIHVFRHPLDVVCSAWNYTQLVQDEECELTESEYYDYFLEEGALFNFIPKIQYEDSFVYGLNAPVQIGYEDMLDNPARELIKIVSNNPKAELKNINSAVEKYTIQNCKAREHNAVNTLTRRTNPGHSFFFKAEKYYYKEKLNTIQLQKGHAVFSDIIKEYWPDSI
;
A
#
# COMPACT_ATOMS: atom_id res chain seq x y z
N MET A 1 -12.34 4.80 11.96
CA MET A 1 -11.90 3.53 11.34
C MET A 1 -10.38 3.49 11.30
N LEU A 2 -9.78 2.39 11.72
CA LEU A 2 -8.32 2.20 11.74
C LEU A 2 -7.90 1.20 10.66
N VAL A 3 -7.08 1.65 9.73
CA VAL A 3 -6.50 0.82 8.66
C VAL A 3 -5.06 0.49 9.01
N ALA A 4 -4.77 -0.79 9.19
CA ALA A 4 -3.41 -1.30 9.30
C ALA A 4 -2.90 -1.69 7.91
N SER A 5 -1.72 -1.25 7.57
CA SER A 5 -1.05 -1.67 6.33
C SER A 5 0.45 -1.43 6.48
N TYR A 6 1.26 -2.40 6.09
CA TYR A 6 2.67 -2.10 5.91
C TYR A 6 2.85 -1.03 4.82
N THR A 7 3.94 -0.28 4.91
CA THR A 7 4.26 0.72 3.87
C THR A 7 4.24 0.09 2.47
N LYS A 8 3.79 0.83 1.46
CA LYS A 8 3.68 0.39 0.06
C LYS A 8 2.70 -0.79 -0.21
N SER A 9 1.88 -1.17 0.75
CA SER A 9 0.86 -2.23 0.59
C SER A 9 -0.50 -1.73 0.07
N GLY A 10 -0.60 -0.49 -0.41
CA GLY A 10 -1.86 0.07 -0.95
C GLY A 10 -2.77 0.72 0.08
N GLY A 11 -2.35 0.83 1.35
CA GLY A 11 -3.16 1.40 2.43
C GLY A 11 -3.67 2.82 2.14
N SER A 12 -2.88 3.68 1.52
CA SER A 12 -3.32 5.03 1.15
C SER A 12 -4.43 5.02 0.09
N TRP A 13 -4.33 4.13 -0.91
CA TRP A 13 -5.36 3.97 -1.93
C TRP A 13 -6.69 3.51 -1.31
N LEU A 14 -6.64 2.50 -0.41
CA LEU A 14 -7.83 2.07 0.31
C LEU A 14 -8.42 3.16 1.19
N VAL A 15 -7.59 3.92 1.91
CA VAL A 15 -8.05 5.02 2.78
C VAL A 15 -8.89 6.02 1.99
N TRP A 16 -8.50 6.39 0.79
CA TRP A 16 -9.27 7.33 -0.03
C TRP A 16 -10.62 6.75 -0.46
N MET A 17 -10.65 5.50 -0.90
CA MET A 17 -11.91 4.84 -1.24
C MET A 17 -12.81 4.70 0.01
N ALA A 18 -12.24 4.38 1.16
CA ALA A 18 -12.97 4.22 2.41
C ALA A 18 -13.59 5.53 2.91
N ILE A 19 -12.93 6.66 2.70
CA ILE A 19 -13.50 7.99 3.01
C ILE A 19 -14.74 8.26 2.17
N GLU A 20 -14.73 7.92 0.89
CA GLU A 20 -15.90 8.05 0.01
C GLU A 20 -17.07 7.20 0.52
N LEU A 21 -16.80 5.98 1.01
CA LEU A 21 -17.83 5.10 1.59
C LEU A 21 -18.48 5.68 2.84
N LEU A 22 -17.79 6.54 3.59
CA LEU A 22 -18.25 7.12 4.84
C LEU A 22 -19.03 8.46 4.67
N HIS A 23 -19.53 8.77 3.49
CA HIS A 23 -20.36 9.95 3.21
C HIS A 23 -19.71 11.32 3.21
N LYS A 24 -18.59 11.44 2.57
CA LYS A 24 -18.11 12.78 2.28
C LYS A 24 -17.78 12.91 0.79
N PRO A 25 -18.78 12.79 -0.11
CA PRO A 25 -18.55 12.78 -1.56
C PRO A 25 -17.90 14.05 -2.09
N ASP A 26 -18.04 15.18 -1.37
CA ASP A 26 -17.39 16.45 -1.70
C ASP A 26 -16.04 16.63 -1.01
N TYR A 27 -15.68 15.72 -0.12
CA TYR A 27 -14.36 15.70 0.45
C TYR A 27 -13.38 15.10 -0.54
N PHE A 28 -12.97 15.93 -1.43
CA PHE A 28 -11.71 15.74 -2.10
C PHE A 28 -10.64 15.97 -1.04
N CYS A 29 -10.32 14.92 -0.32
CA CYS A 29 -9.20 14.94 0.58
C CYS A 29 -8.00 15.32 -0.26
N ASP A 30 -7.60 16.56 -0.22
CA ASP A 30 -6.23 16.88 -0.46
C ASP A 30 -5.48 15.95 0.50
N LEU A 31 -4.65 15.06 -0.05
CA LEU A 31 -3.90 14.05 0.67
C LEU A 31 -3.05 14.63 1.83
N THR A 32 -3.11 15.92 1.99
CA THR A 32 -2.40 16.74 2.98
C THR A 32 -3.25 17.25 4.11
N ASP A 33 -4.57 17.17 4.00
CA ASP A 33 -5.41 17.53 5.14
C ASP A 33 -5.43 16.41 6.17
N LYS A 34 -4.33 16.32 6.93
CA LYS A 34 -4.16 15.36 8.03
C LYS A 34 -5.30 15.42 9.03
N THR A 35 -5.93 16.59 9.23
CA THR A 35 -6.98 16.77 10.23
C THR A 35 -8.21 15.95 9.90
N ILE A 36 -8.58 15.85 8.64
CA ILE A 36 -9.77 15.11 8.21
C ILE A 36 -9.49 13.61 8.11
N LEU A 37 -8.31 13.24 7.61
CA LEU A 37 -7.87 11.85 7.59
C LEU A 37 -7.85 11.28 9.01
N ASP A 38 -7.30 12.02 9.96
CA ASP A 38 -7.15 11.57 11.34
C ASP A 38 -8.49 11.44 12.10
N GLU A 39 -9.53 12.17 11.71
CA GLU A 39 -10.84 12.06 12.36
C GLU A 39 -11.68 10.88 11.87
N LEU A 40 -11.64 10.57 10.57
CA LEU A 40 -12.52 9.57 9.96
C LEU A 40 -11.84 8.22 9.75
N VAL A 41 -10.65 8.25 9.19
CA VAL A 41 -9.87 7.07 8.85
C VAL A 41 -8.43 7.29 9.27
N LYS A 42 -7.97 6.53 10.24
CA LYS A 42 -6.56 6.49 10.64
C LYS A 42 -5.84 5.37 9.92
N LYS A 43 -4.63 5.65 9.47
CA LYS A 43 -3.73 4.64 8.93
C LYS A 43 -2.58 4.40 9.89
N THR A 44 -2.21 3.16 10.11
CA THR A 44 -0.98 2.79 10.80
C THR A 44 -0.15 1.82 9.97
N GLU A 45 1.14 2.01 9.98
CA GLU A 45 2.11 1.11 9.35
C GLU A 45 2.81 0.21 10.38
N TYR A 46 2.53 0.43 11.66
CA TYR A 46 3.14 -0.26 12.78
C TYR A 46 2.10 -0.80 13.74
N PRO A 47 2.42 -1.88 14.47
CA PRO A 47 1.59 -2.34 15.58
C PRO A 47 1.40 -1.22 16.63
N ILE A 48 0.15 -1.05 17.01
CA ILE A 48 -0.24 -0.16 18.10
C ILE A 48 -1.17 -0.93 19.06
N SER A 49 -1.46 -0.36 20.23
CA SER A 49 -2.31 -1.02 21.24
C SER A 49 -3.78 -1.14 20.85
N ILE A 50 -4.21 -0.51 19.77
CA ILE A 50 -5.60 -0.50 19.30
C ILE A 50 -5.74 -1.56 18.19
N ARG A 51 -6.77 -2.42 18.28
CA ARG A 51 -7.10 -3.38 17.23
C ARG A 51 -7.48 -2.66 15.93
N PRO A 52 -6.92 -3.01 14.76
CA PRO A 52 -7.32 -2.44 13.50
C PRO A 52 -8.72 -2.92 13.07
N ASP A 53 -9.44 -2.06 12.36
CA ASP A 53 -10.71 -2.42 11.72
C ASP A 53 -10.50 -3.12 10.37
N ILE A 54 -9.46 -2.70 9.66
CA ILE A 54 -9.11 -3.19 8.32
C ILE A 54 -7.61 -3.45 8.27
N HIS A 55 -7.23 -4.55 7.63
CA HIS A 55 -5.85 -4.84 7.23
C HIS A 55 -5.73 -4.85 5.71
N VAL A 56 -4.79 -4.07 5.19
CA VAL A 56 -4.40 -4.09 3.78
C VAL A 56 -3.02 -4.71 3.67
N PHE A 57 -2.92 -5.77 2.91
CA PHE A 57 -1.66 -6.50 2.69
C PHE A 57 -1.36 -6.67 1.21
N ARG A 58 -0.11 -6.86 0.87
CA ARG A 58 0.41 -7.01 -0.49
C ARG A 58 1.54 -8.02 -0.49
N HIS A 59 1.73 -8.70 -1.61
CA HIS A 59 2.84 -9.63 -1.78
C HIS A 59 4.18 -8.97 -1.40
N PRO A 60 4.97 -9.55 -0.47
CA PRO A 60 6.14 -8.88 0.08
C PRO A 60 7.18 -8.49 -0.96
N LEU A 61 7.38 -9.29 -2.00
CA LEU A 61 8.33 -8.95 -3.06
C LEU A 61 7.85 -7.79 -3.94
N ASP A 62 6.54 -7.60 -4.11
CA ASP A 62 5.98 -6.40 -4.75
C ASP A 62 6.14 -5.15 -3.86
N VAL A 63 6.12 -5.33 -2.54
CA VAL A 63 6.44 -4.24 -1.60
C VAL A 63 7.89 -3.80 -1.78
N VAL A 64 8.85 -4.73 -1.91
CA VAL A 64 10.26 -4.43 -2.18
C VAL A 64 10.41 -3.58 -3.44
N CYS A 65 9.81 -4.00 -4.56
CA CYS A 65 9.88 -3.26 -5.82
C CYS A 65 9.19 -1.88 -5.73
N SER A 66 8.08 -1.81 -5.01
CA SER A 66 7.38 -0.55 -4.78
C SER A 66 8.15 0.40 -3.86
N ALA A 67 8.93 -0.13 -2.94
CA ALA A 67 9.79 0.66 -2.06
C ALA A 67 10.93 1.32 -2.86
N TRP A 68 11.57 0.60 -3.79
CA TRP A 68 12.54 1.20 -4.71
C TRP A 68 11.97 2.39 -5.47
N ASN A 69 10.80 2.20 -6.11
CA ASN A 69 10.16 3.31 -6.84
C ASN A 69 9.87 4.51 -5.93
N TYR A 70 9.48 4.27 -4.68
CA TYR A 70 9.22 5.35 -3.73
C TYR A 70 10.52 6.05 -3.31
N THR A 71 11.61 5.33 -3.14
CA THR A 71 12.94 5.92 -2.87
C THR A 71 13.34 6.87 -3.99
N GLN A 72 13.11 6.49 -5.25
CA GLN A 72 13.38 7.35 -6.41
C GLN A 72 12.47 8.59 -6.45
N LEU A 73 11.25 8.48 -5.95
CA LEU A 73 10.29 9.58 -5.89
C LEU A 73 10.67 10.64 -4.85
N VAL A 74 11.14 10.21 -3.68
CA VAL A 74 11.39 11.10 -2.52
C VAL A 74 12.85 11.55 -2.38
N GLN A 75 13.66 11.33 -3.41
CA GLN A 75 15.09 11.67 -3.37
C GLN A 75 15.35 13.14 -2.99
N ASP A 76 15.68 13.36 -1.71
CA ASP A 76 16.40 14.56 -1.24
C ASP A 76 17.91 14.32 -1.18
N GLU A 77 18.34 13.06 -1.14
CA GLU A 77 19.73 12.62 -1.10
C GLU A 77 19.92 11.57 -2.20
N GLU A 78 21.00 11.63 -2.92
CA GLU A 78 21.34 10.69 -3.98
C GLU A 78 21.45 9.28 -3.37
N CYS A 79 20.48 8.41 -3.71
CA CYS A 79 20.62 6.99 -3.46
C CYS A 79 21.67 6.47 -4.45
N GLU A 80 22.88 6.21 -3.97
CA GLU A 80 24.00 5.73 -4.80
C GLU A 80 23.81 4.29 -5.30
N LEU A 81 22.83 3.56 -4.74
CA LEU A 81 22.55 2.17 -5.14
C LEU A 81 21.84 2.11 -6.48
N THR A 82 22.23 1.15 -7.30
CA THR A 82 21.43 0.71 -8.45
C THR A 82 20.18 -0.02 -7.99
N GLU A 83 19.19 -0.19 -8.86
CA GLU A 83 17.96 -0.94 -8.57
C GLU A 83 18.26 -2.36 -8.07
N SER A 84 19.23 -3.04 -8.67
CA SER A 84 19.61 -4.41 -8.28
C SER A 84 20.29 -4.46 -6.91
N GLU A 85 21.22 -3.56 -6.64
CA GLU A 85 21.89 -3.45 -5.33
C GLU A 85 20.90 -3.11 -4.22
N TYR A 86 19.89 -2.30 -4.52
CA TYR A 86 18.81 -1.99 -3.60
C TYR A 86 18.01 -3.24 -3.23
N TYR A 87 17.67 -4.08 -4.22
CA TYR A 87 16.94 -5.32 -3.95
C TYR A 87 17.78 -6.30 -3.14
N ASP A 88 19.06 -6.44 -3.44
CA ASP A 88 19.98 -7.29 -2.68
C ASP A 88 20.11 -6.81 -1.24
N TYR A 89 20.31 -5.51 -1.04
CA TYR A 89 20.38 -4.91 0.28
C TYR A 89 19.07 -5.10 1.08
N PHE A 90 17.91 -4.87 0.45
CA PHE A 90 16.63 -5.07 1.12
C PHE A 90 16.41 -6.52 1.55
N LEU A 91 16.78 -7.47 0.71
CA LEU A 91 16.59 -8.89 0.99
C LEU A 91 17.62 -9.45 1.98
N GLU A 92 18.80 -8.84 2.11
CA GLU A 92 19.86 -9.26 3.04
C GLU A 92 19.75 -8.57 4.39
N GLU A 93 19.69 -7.26 4.39
CA GLU A 93 19.76 -6.44 5.62
C GLU A 93 18.36 -6.11 6.17
N GLY A 94 17.35 -6.26 5.35
CA GLY A 94 15.96 -5.98 5.75
C GLY A 94 15.68 -4.52 6.05
N ALA A 95 16.57 -3.61 5.64
CA ALA A 95 16.45 -2.19 5.94
C ALA A 95 16.70 -1.34 4.71
N LEU A 96 15.95 -0.26 4.58
CA LEU A 96 16.22 0.76 3.60
C LEU A 96 15.82 2.14 4.08
N PHE A 97 16.75 3.09 3.96
CA PHE A 97 16.53 4.54 3.97
C PHE A 97 15.26 4.97 4.71
N ASN A 98 15.18 4.80 6.01
CA ASN A 98 13.99 5.01 6.84
C ASN A 98 12.83 4.02 6.54
N PHE A 99 12.96 3.08 5.60
CA PHE A 99 12.08 1.94 5.47
C PHE A 99 12.50 0.83 6.42
N ILE A 100 11.55 0.21 6.95
CA ILE A 100 11.57 -0.62 8.12
C ILE A 100 11.97 -2.06 7.76
N PRO A 101 12.76 -2.74 8.60
CA PRO A 101 13.26 -4.08 8.35
C PRO A 101 12.16 -5.13 8.08
N LYS A 102 12.54 -6.27 7.48
CA LYS A 102 11.71 -7.49 7.33
C LYS A 102 10.86 -7.78 8.56
N ILE A 103 11.46 -7.74 9.75
CA ILE A 103 10.77 -7.96 11.04
C ILE A 103 9.52 -7.08 11.16
N GLN A 104 9.58 -5.86 10.68
CA GLN A 104 8.43 -4.95 10.78
C GLN A 104 7.38 -5.21 9.70
N TYR A 105 7.73 -5.80 8.55
CA TYR A 105 6.73 -6.32 7.63
C TYR A 105 5.94 -7.46 8.31
N GLU A 106 6.64 -8.42 8.90
CA GLU A 106 6.04 -9.55 9.60
C GLU A 106 5.20 -9.09 10.80
N ASP A 107 5.74 -8.20 11.64
CA ASP A 107 5.02 -7.64 12.79
C ASP A 107 3.77 -6.86 12.37
N SER A 108 3.87 -6.03 11.32
CA SER A 108 2.73 -5.30 10.77
C SER A 108 1.69 -6.25 10.18
N PHE A 109 2.13 -7.31 9.51
CA PHE A 109 1.26 -8.33 8.95
C PHE A 109 0.51 -9.09 10.06
N VAL A 110 1.23 -9.61 11.05
CA VAL A 110 0.64 -10.33 12.20
C VAL A 110 -0.32 -9.42 12.98
N TYR A 111 0.06 -8.16 13.20
CA TYR A 111 -0.84 -7.20 13.83
C TYR A 111 -2.12 -6.99 13.01
N GLY A 112 -1.97 -6.87 11.69
CA GLY A 112 -3.08 -6.68 10.77
C GLY A 112 -4.04 -7.86 10.73
N LEU A 113 -3.57 -9.10 10.91
CA LEU A 113 -4.42 -10.30 10.96
C LEU A 113 -5.50 -10.26 12.04
N ASN A 114 -5.35 -9.40 13.05
CA ASN A 114 -6.39 -9.19 14.06
C ASN A 114 -7.58 -8.36 13.55
N ALA A 115 -7.47 -7.71 12.38
CA ALA A 115 -8.57 -6.93 11.80
C ALA A 115 -9.70 -7.87 11.33
N PRO A 116 -10.98 -7.49 11.53
CA PRO A 116 -12.12 -8.26 11.02
C PRO A 116 -12.24 -8.21 9.50
N VAL A 117 -11.65 -7.21 8.86
CA VAL A 117 -11.66 -7.04 7.40
C VAL A 117 -10.25 -7.20 6.86
N GLN A 118 -10.06 -8.20 6.01
CA GLN A 118 -8.79 -8.48 5.33
C GLN A 118 -8.92 -8.14 3.85
N ILE A 119 -8.02 -7.32 3.33
CA ILE A 119 -8.03 -6.82 1.95
C ILE A 119 -6.66 -7.04 1.31
N GLY A 120 -6.58 -7.93 0.33
CA GLY A 120 -5.40 -8.10 -0.51
C GLY A 120 -5.30 -6.96 -1.52
N TYR A 121 -4.11 -6.39 -1.67
CA TYR A 121 -3.86 -5.38 -2.71
C TYR A 121 -4.12 -5.93 -4.11
N GLU A 122 -3.72 -7.16 -4.35
CA GLU A 122 -3.93 -7.88 -5.60
C GLU A 122 -5.43 -8.10 -5.90
N ASP A 123 -6.23 -8.38 -4.86
CA ASP A 123 -7.68 -8.50 -4.95
C ASP A 123 -8.35 -7.16 -5.26
N MET A 124 -7.83 -6.07 -4.66
CA MET A 124 -8.30 -4.72 -4.96
C MET A 124 -8.03 -4.32 -6.42
N LEU A 125 -6.92 -4.77 -7.01
CA LEU A 125 -6.64 -4.52 -8.43
C LEU A 125 -7.62 -5.26 -9.34
N ASP A 126 -8.02 -6.49 -8.95
CA ASP A 126 -8.96 -7.29 -9.74
C ASP A 126 -10.39 -6.80 -9.65
N ASN A 127 -10.85 -6.57 -8.43
CA ASN A 127 -12.23 -6.22 -8.16
C ASN A 127 -12.36 -5.33 -6.91
N PRO A 128 -12.05 -4.03 -7.04
CA PRO A 128 -12.11 -3.11 -5.91
C PRO A 128 -13.51 -3.03 -5.29
N ALA A 129 -14.57 -3.16 -6.08
CA ALA A 129 -15.94 -3.13 -5.55
C ALA A 129 -16.21 -4.30 -4.59
N ARG A 130 -15.75 -5.52 -4.91
CA ARG A 130 -15.89 -6.69 -4.05
C ARG A 130 -15.16 -6.46 -2.71
N GLU A 131 -13.98 -5.88 -2.75
CA GLU A 131 -13.20 -5.62 -1.55
C GLU A 131 -13.84 -4.52 -0.68
N LEU A 132 -14.40 -3.48 -1.30
CA LEU A 132 -15.12 -2.41 -0.59
C LEU A 132 -16.42 -2.91 0.07
N ILE A 133 -17.10 -3.92 -0.48
CA ILE A 133 -18.26 -4.56 0.16
C ILE A 133 -17.89 -5.13 1.54
N LYS A 134 -16.70 -5.69 1.71
CA LYS A 134 -16.23 -6.18 3.01
C LYS A 134 -16.22 -5.06 4.07
N ILE A 135 -15.81 -3.85 3.67
CA ILE A 135 -15.81 -2.68 4.56
C ILE A 135 -17.24 -2.28 4.93
N VAL A 136 -18.11 -2.15 3.94
CA VAL A 136 -19.53 -1.77 4.17
C VAL A 136 -20.22 -2.79 5.08
N SER A 137 -19.97 -4.08 4.89
CA SER A 137 -20.55 -5.14 5.71
C SER A 137 -20.09 -5.13 7.18
N ASN A 138 -18.95 -4.52 7.46
CA ASN A 138 -18.36 -4.46 8.80
C ASN A 138 -18.40 -3.06 9.44
N ASN A 139 -18.83 -2.04 8.70
CA ASN A 139 -18.92 -0.67 9.21
C ASN A 139 -20.30 -0.06 8.90
N PRO A 140 -21.17 0.10 9.92
CA PRO A 140 -22.54 0.61 9.72
C PRO A 140 -22.60 2.07 9.25
N LYS A 141 -21.49 2.79 9.26
CA LYS A 141 -21.41 4.17 8.76
C LYS A 141 -21.02 4.21 7.26
N ALA A 142 -20.57 3.10 6.70
CA ALA A 142 -20.21 3.02 5.29
C ALA A 142 -21.45 2.66 4.45
N GLU A 143 -21.61 3.30 3.30
CA GLU A 143 -22.81 3.12 2.47
C GLU A 143 -22.55 2.36 1.18
N LEU A 144 -23.33 1.32 0.96
CA LEU A 144 -23.25 0.46 -0.23
C LEU A 144 -23.40 1.28 -1.53
N LYS A 145 -24.27 2.29 -1.55
CA LYS A 145 -24.50 3.14 -2.72
C LYS A 145 -23.27 3.90 -3.20
N ASN A 146 -22.28 4.12 -2.31
CA ASN A 146 -21.08 4.88 -2.61
C ASN A 146 -19.95 4.03 -3.21
N ILE A 147 -20.10 2.71 -3.29
CA ILE A 147 -19.03 1.82 -3.79
C ILE A 147 -18.66 2.17 -5.23
N ASN A 148 -19.64 2.31 -6.12
CA ASN A 148 -19.37 2.61 -7.52
C ASN A 148 -18.67 3.97 -7.68
N SER A 149 -19.13 4.98 -6.94
CA SER A 149 -18.47 6.30 -6.91
C SER A 149 -17.02 6.20 -6.42
N ALA A 150 -16.76 5.45 -5.35
CA ALA A 150 -15.42 5.26 -4.82
C ALA A 150 -14.50 4.56 -5.84
N VAL A 151 -14.97 3.50 -6.48
CA VAL A 151 -14.20 2.76 -7.48
C VAL A 151 -13.90 3.62 -8.70
N GLU A 152 -14.89 4.32 -9.23
CA GLU A 152 -14.75 5.17 -10.43
C GLU A 152 -13.82 6.37 -10.16
N LYS A 153 -13.99 7.02 -9.00
CA LYS A 153 -13.24 8.20 -8.59
C LYS A 153 -11.76 7.89 -8.32
N TYR A 154 -11.45 6.73 -7.76
CA TYR A 154 -10.12 6.33 -7.34
C TYR A 154 -9.50 5.23 -8.20
N THR A 155 -9.82 5.17 -9.49
CA THR A 155 -9.03 4.36 -10.43
C THR A 155 -7.56 4.78 -10.40
N ILE A 156 -6.66 3.85 -10.69
CA ILE A 156 -5.22 4.16 -10.72
C ILE A 156 -4.90 5.32 -11.67
N GLN A 157 -5.60 5.40 -12.81
CA GLN A 157 -5.45 6.49 -13.78
C GLN A 157 -5.87 7.84 -13.17
N ASN A 158 -7.01 7.86 -12.50
CA ASN A 158 -7.50 9.07 -11.83
C ASN A 158 -6.57 9.47 -10.68
N CYS A 159 -6.02 8.52 -9.93
CA CYS A 159 -5.05 8.78 -8.88
C CYS A 159 -3.75 9.37 -9.45
N LYS A 160 -3.22 8.82 -10.55
CA LYS A 160 -2.04 9.37 -11.25
C LYS A 160 -2.29 10.79 -11.79
N ALA A 161 -3.44 11.01 -12.42
CA ALA A 161 -3.79 12.34 -12.93
C ALA A 161 -3.86 13.40 -11.82
N ARG A 162 -4.36 13.01 -10.67
CA ARG A 162 -4.45 13.88 -9.48
C ARG A 162 -3.11 14.13 -8.83
N GLU A 163 -2.26 13.10 -8.74
CA GLU A 163 -0.90 13.25 -8.27
C GLU A 163 -0.15 14.30 -9.09
N HIS A 164 -0.30 14.26 -10.41
CA HIS A 164 0.32 15.23 -11.30
C HIS A 164 -0.19 16.65 -11.09
N ASN A 165 -1.47 16.82 -10.75
CA ASN A 165 -2.10 18.13 -10.51
C ASN A 165 -1.93 18.62 -9.07
N ALA A 166 -1.67 17.70 -8.11
CA ALA A 166 -1.48 18.02 -6.68
C ALA A 166 -0.03 18.45 -6.37
N VAL A 167 0.55 19.27 -7.21
CA VAL A 167 1.96 19.70 -7.25
C VAL A 167 2.54 20.19 -5.91
N ASN A 168 1.72 20.38 -4.88
CA ASN A 168 2.17 21.06 -3.67
C ASN A 168 2.19 20.25 -2.38
N THR A 169 1.72 19.01 -2.34
CA THR A 169 1.40 18.43 -1.05
C THR A 169 1.96 17.06 -0.74
N LEU A 170 1.96 16.12 -1.67
CA LEU A 170 2.68 14.84 -1.50
C LEU A 170 4.13 14.95 -2.00
N THR A 171 4.41 15.95 -2.78
CA THR A 171 5.54 15.99 -3.70
C THR A 171 6.48 17.16 -3.46
N ARG A 172 6.73 17.54 -2.23
CA ARG A 172 7.88 18.44 -1.99
C ARG A 172 9.22 17.87 -2.51
N ARG A 173 9.18 16.65 -3.11
CA ARG A 173 10.33 15.82 -3.42
C ARG A 173 10.09 15.00 -4.68
N THR A 174 9.59 15.58 -5.74
CA THR A 174 9.33 14.78 -6.94
C THR A 174 10.47 14.86 -7.91
N ASN A 175 11.06 13.71 -8.13
CA ASN A 175 11.66 13.42 -9.41
C ASN A 175 10.52 13.31 -10.43
N PRO A 176 10.39 14.22 -11.40
CA PRO A 176 9.25 14.27 -12.33
C PRO A 176 9.09 13.03 -13.20
N GLY A 177 10.06 12.12 -13.19
CA GLY A 177 9.97 10.82 -13.87
C GLY A 177 9.31 9.70 -13.04
N HIS A 178 9.01 9.93 -11.77
CA HIS A 178 8.48 8.93 -10.85
C HIS A 178 7.11 9.32 -10.31
N SER A 179 6.27 8.32 -10.02
CA SER A 179 4.91 8.47 -9.53
C SER A 179 4.70 7.60 -8.29
N PHE A 180 3.97 8.13 -7.30
CA PHE A 180 3.54 7.35 -6.13
C PHE A 180 2.69 6.14 -6.54
N PHE A 181 1.81 6.33 -7.55
CA PHE A 181 1.02 5.29 -8.19
C PHE A 181 1.76 4.70 -9.38
N PHE A 182 2.88 4.05 -9.16
CA PHE A 182 3.76 3.59 -10.23
C PHE A 182 3.05 2.67 -11.23
N LYS A 183 3.21 1.37 -11.19
CA LYS A 183 2.60 0.48 -12.19
C LYS A 183 1.24 -0.04 -11.78
N ALA A 184 1.01 -0.31 -10.48
CA ALA A 184 -0.20 -0.94 -9.96
C ALA A 184 -0.46 -2.31 -10.64
N GLU A 185 0.56 -3.12 -10.77
CA GLU A 185 0.54 -4.45 -11.34
C GLU A 185 0.73 -5.49 -10.24
N LYS A 186 0.14 -6.67 -10.44
CA LYS A 186 0.36 -7.83 -9.59
C LYS A 186 1.64 -8.53 -10.00
N TYR A 187 2.35 -9.02 -9.00
CA TYR A 187 3.54 -9.84 -9.20
C TYR A 187 4.60 -9.18 -10.09
N TYR A 188 4.66 -7.83 -10.06
CA TYR A 188 5.63 -7.04 -10.79
C TYR A 188 7.07 -7.41 -10.45
N TYR A 189 7.30 -7.93 -9.25
CA TYR A 189 8.59 -8.45 -8.84
C TYR A 189 9.16 -9.54 -9.77
N LYS A 190 8.30 -10.31 -10.46
CA LYS A 190 8.72 -11.35 -11.43
C LYS A 190 9.45 -10.78 -12.65
N GLU A 191 9.18 -9.51 -12.98
CA GLU A 191 9.87 -8.79 -14.05
C GLU A 191 11.15 -8.09 -13.57
N LYS A 192 11.25 -7.81 -12.26
CA LYS A 192 12.28 -6.96 -11.70
C LYS A 192 13.40 -7.72 -10.99
N LEU A 193 13.04 -8.74 -10.22
CA LEU A 193 14.00 -9.50 -9.46
C LEU A 193 14.65 -10.58 -10.33
N ASN A 194 15.98 -10.69 -10.23
CA ASN A 194 16.69 -11.79 -10.87
C ASN A 194 16.46 -13.11 -10.11
N THR A 195 16.90 -14.23 -10.69
CA THR A 195 16.68 -15.56 -10.12
C THR A 195 17.22 -15.71 -8.68
N ILE A 196 18.37 -15.12 -8.39
CA ILE A 196 19.00 -15.20 -7.06
C ILE A 196 18.15 -14.39 -6.05
N GLN A 197 17.73 -13.19 -6.44
CA GLN A 197 16.89 -12.32 -5.63
C GLN A 197 15.52 -12.95 -5.37
N LEU A 198 14.92 -13.60 -6.36
CA LEU A 198 13.68 -14.35 -6.20
C LEU A 198 13.83 -15.49 -5.20
N GLN A 199 14.89 -16.29 -5.32
CA GLN A 199 15.17 -17.38 -4.37
C GLN A 199 15.37 -16.86 -2.95
N LYS A 200 16.17 -15.81 -2.77
CA LYS A 200 16.33 -15.15 -1.47
C LYS A 200 15.00 -14.62 -0.91
N GLY A 201 14.24 -13.89 -1.72
CA GLY A 201 12.95 -13.34 -1.33
C GLY A 201 11.93 -14.39 -0.92
N HIS A 202 11.82 -15.47 -1.69
CA HIS A 202 10.98 -16.60 -1.34
C HIS A 202 11.44 -17.32 -0.06
N ALA A 203 12.75 -17.43 0.17
CA ALA A 203 13.26 -17.99 1.42
C ALA A 203 12.97 -17.09 2.61
N VAL A 204 13.14 -15.76 2.45
CA VAL A 204 12.95 -14.75 3.49
C VAL A 204 11.50 -14.67 3.96
N PHE A 205 10.53 -14.75 3.04
CA PHE A 205 9.10 -14.60 3.30
C PHE A 205 8.30 -15.89 3.12
N SER A 206 8.97 -17.06 3.19
CA SER A 206 8.41 -18.34 2.76
C SER A 206 7.06 -18.69 3.41
N ASP A 207 6.92 -18.45 4.70
CA ASP A 207 5.71 -18.86 5.44
C ASP A 207 4.51 -18.00 5.06
N ILE A 208 4.71 -16.69 4.99
CA ILE A 208 3.66 -15.76 4.58
C ILE A 208 3.28 -15.98 3.12
N ILE A 209 4.27 -16.16 2.22
CA ILE A 209 3.98 -16.38 0.80
C ILE A 209 3.21 -17.68 0.57
N LYS A 210 3.60 -18.78 1.20
CA LYS A 210 2.91 -20.06 1.08
C LYS A 210 1.46 -20.01 1.57
N GLU A 211 1.21 -19.25 2.62
CA GLU A 211 -0.12 -19.15 3.21
C GLU A 211 -1.06 -18.24 2.41
N TYR A 212 -0.56 -17.08 1.96
CA TYR A 212 -1.42 -16.05 1.36
C TYR A 212 -1.30 -15.91 -0.16
N TRP A 213 -0.22 -16.41 -0.75
CA TRP A 213 0.03 -16.37 -2.20
C TRP A 213 0.63 -17.70 -2.72
N PRO A 214 -0.02 -18.86 -2.46
CA PRO A 214 0.53 -20.17 -2.83
C PRO A 214 0.79 -20.31 -4.34
N ASP A 215 -0.01 -19.63 -5.17
CA ASP A 215 0.10 -19.68 -6.63
C ASP A 215 1.21 -18.76 -7.19
N SER A 216 1.91 -18.05 -6.32
CA SER A 216 2.97 -17.11 -6.73
C SER A 216 4.37 -17.76 -6.77
N ILE A 217 4.51 -18.96 -6.21
CA ILE A 217 5.76 -19.73 -6.07
C ILE A 217 6.12 -20.43 -7.36
#